data_95963540f8e49ae496f9abc87321272d
#
_entry.id   95963540f8e49ae496f9abc87321272d
#
_cell.length_a   1.000
_cell.length_b   1.000
_cell.length_c   1.000
_cell.angle_alpha   90.00
_cell.angle_beta   90.00
_cell.angle_gamma   90.00
#
_symmetry.space_group_name_H-M   'P 1'
#
loop_
_entity.id
_entity.type
_entity.pdbx_description
1 polymer ?
#
loop_
_entity_poly.entity_id
_entity_poly.type
_entity_poly.pdbx_seq_one_letter_code
_entity_poly.pdbx_strand_id
1 'polypeptide(L)'
;MEQDKFDTKRECKCAGKCGACQTLNLTYGAELSLKMKQEITLLGKFCHVDEIIPMEKPEAYRNKVQYIMQYNGGRVNFGLYRSSDGKIVHVDGCMMEDAELQSVCRTVRRLVDKYKLTVYDGRRGLVRHVMARKGFATGEILCAIVTTDGKFDCAAELAEELAKRIPAVKSVSRIINDTKTPLWMGGEEYVLYGKGYITDELCGCSFEVSAKSFYQINPIQTEKLYNTAVEMAE
;
A
#
# COMPACT_ATOMS: atom_id res chain seq x y z
N MET A 1 21.40 8.73 25.27
CA MET A 1 21.98 8.17 24.03
C MET A 1 20.97 7.42 23.14
N GLU A 2 19.79 7.00 23.59
CA GLU A 2 18.74 6.42 22.73
C GLU A 2 17.88 7.46 22.02
N GLN A 3 17.76 8.66 22.55
CA GLN A 3 16.94 9.75 21.98
C GLN A 3 17.47 10.26 20.63
N ASP A 4 18.78 10.25 20.40
CA ASP A 4 19.42 10.71 19.16
C ASP A 4 19.04 9.85 17.92
N LYS A 5 18.67 8.58 18.12
CA LYS A 5 18.32 7.63 17.04
C LYS A 5 17.05 8.04 16.31
N PHE A 6 16.14 8.77 16.96
CA PHE A 6 14.84 9.16 16.42
C PHE A 6 14.73 10.64 16.01
N ASP A 7 15.80 11.41 16.14
CA ASP A 7 15.81 12.86 15.87
C ASP A 7 16.09 13.22 14.41
N THR A 8 16.28 12.22 13.53
CA THR A 8 16.48 12.46 12.11
C THR A 8 15.18 12.90 11.43
N LYS A 9 15.22 14.02 10.72
CA LYS A 9 14.12 14.46 9.86
C LYS A 9 13.96 13.50 8.69
N ARG A 10 12.73 13.10 8.45
CA ARG A 10 12.36 12.30 7.26
C ARG A 10 12.02 13.24 6.11
N GLU A 11 12.73 13.12 5.00
CA GLU A 11 12.52 13.95 3.83
C GLU A 11 11.72 13.20 2.76
N CYS A 12 10.61 13.79 2.31
CA CYS A 12 9.79 13.24 1.23
C CYS A 12 9.55 14.29 0.17
N LYS A 13 9.83 13.95 -1.09
CA LYS A 13 9.60 14.84 -2.26
C LYS A 13 8.14 15.25 -2.45
N CYS A 14 7.22 14.50 -1.89
CA CYS A 14 5.78 14.72 -1.95
C CYS A 14 5.21 15.31 -0.65
N ALA A 15 6.06 15.70 0.32
CA ALA A 15 5.61 16.29 1.58
C ALA A 15 4.74 17.54 1.31
N GLY A 16 3.62 17.65 2.04
CA GLY A 16 2.64 18.73 1.87
C GLY A 16 1.80 18.69 0.58
N LYS A 17 2.09 17.76 -0.33
CA LYS A 17 1.32 17.58 -1.58
C LYS A 17 0.51 16.28 -1.54
N CYS A 18 1.13 15.17 -1.16
CA CYS A 18 0.47 13.88 -0.97
C CYS A 18 -0.26 13.86 0.38
N GLY A 19 -1.49 13.38 0.43
CA GLY A 19 -2.31 13.31 1.65
C GLY A 19 -2.04 12.10 2.54
N ALA A 20 -1.01 11.29 2.27
CA ALA A 20 -0.82 10.01 2.94
C ALA A 20 -0.14 10.08 4.33
N CYS A 21 0.60 11.18 4.62
CA CYS A 21 1.33 11.35 5.87
C CYS A 21 0.94 12.66 6.55
N GLN A 22 0.54 12.60 7.83
CA GLN A 22 0.16 13.77 8.62
C GLN A 22 1.31 14.34 9.45
N THR A 23 2.26 13.50 9.85
CA THR A 23 3.33 13.82 10.82
C THR A 23 4.74 13.81 10.23
N LEU A 24 4.86 13.70 8.90
CA LEU A 24 6.16 13.55 8.24
C LEU A 24 7.09 14.77 8.41
N ASN A 25 6.54 15.94 8.73
CA ASN A 25 7.30 17.17 9.04
C ASN A 25 7.97 17.13 10.42
N LEU A 26 7.63 16.15 11.25
CA LEU A 26 8.23 15.94 12.57
C LEU A 26 9.38 14.94 12.47
N THR A 27 10.34 15.02 13.42
CA THR A 27 11.22 13.90 13.68
C THR A 27 10.43 12.72 14.22
N TYR A 28 10.96 11.50 14.13
CA TYR A 28 10.20 10.35 14.62
C TYR A 28 10.00 10.40 16.15
N GLY A 29 10.97 10.90 16.92
CA GLY A 29 10.82 11.12 18.34
C GLY A 29 9.73 12.14 18.69
N ALA A 30 9.64 13.24 17.93
CA ALA A 30 8.57 14.21 18.09
C ALA A 30 7.18 13.64 17.71
N GLU A 31 7.11 12.77 16.69
CA GLU A 31 5.89 12.05 16.34
C GLU A 31 5.42 11.11 17.48
N LEU A 32 6.34 10.33 18.05
CA LEU A 32 6.06 9.45 19.20
C LEU A 32 5.54 10.26 20.40
N SER A 33 6.21 11.37 20.72
CA SER A 33 5.80 12.26 21.81
C SER A 33 4.40 12.86 21.58
N LEU A 34 4.09 13.24 20.33
CA LEU A 34 2.75 13.72 19.96
C LEU A 34 1.69 12.64 20.16
N LYS A 35 1.93 11.43 19.69
CA LYS A 35 1.03 10.29 19.85
C LYS A 35 0.83 9.92 21.32
N MET A 36 1.90 9.85 22.08
CA MET A 36 1.84 9.58 23.52
C MET A 36 0.96 10.60 24.25
N LYS A 37 1.13 11.90 23.94
CA LYS A 37 0.29 12.96 24.51
C LYS A 37 -1.19 12.80 24.13
N GLN A 38 -1.48 12.37 22.91
CA GLN A 38 -2.85 12.10 22.46
C GLN A 38 -3.46 10.94 23.25
N GLU A 39 -2.74 9.84 23.41
CA GLU A 39 -3.22 8.69 24.18
C GLU A 39 -3.44 9.03 25.66
N ILE A 40 -2.54 9.75 26.30
CA ILE A 40 -2.72 10.25 27.68
C ILE A 40 -3.98 11.14 27.77
N THR A 41 -4.23 11.98 26.78
CA THR A 41 -5.41 12.85 26.76
C THR A 41 -6.72 12.05 26.65
N LEU A 42 -6.71 10.98 25.86
CA LEU A 42 -7.90 10.15 25.62
C LEU A 42 -8.16 9.15 26.76
N LEU A 43 -7.11 8.47 27.23
CA LEU A 43 -7.19 7.32 28.12
C LEU A 43 -6.81 7.62 29.57
N GLY A 44 -6.04 8.67 29.83
CA GLY A 44 -5.48 8.98 31.15
C GLY A 44 -6.49 9.20 32.26
N LYS A 45 -7.76 9.48 31.93
CA LYS A 45 -8.86 9.53 32.90
C LYS A 45 -9.38 8.14 33.31
N PHE A 46 -9.04 7.09 32.59
CA PHE A 46 -9.52 5.72 32.81
C PHE A 46 -8.41 4.81 33.35
N CYS A 47 -7.19 4.99 32.84
CA CYS A 47 -6.04 4.16 33.18
C CYS A 47 -4.73 4.94 33.03
N HIS A 48 -3.66 4.41 33.64
CA HIS A 48 -2.31 4.87 33.35
C HIS A 48 -1.92 4.45 31.92
N VAL A 49 -1.22 5.32 31.21
CA VAL A 49 -0.64 5.04 29.89
C VAL A 49 0.86 4.96 30.09
N ASP A 50 1.41 3.74 29.99
CA ASP A 50 2.81 3.48 30.32
C ASP A 50 3.77 4.09 29.30
N GLU A 51 3.87 3.45 28.12
CA GLU A 51 4.78 3.88 27.07
C GLU A 51 4.24 3.58 25.68
N ILE A 52 4.83 4.24 24.69
CA ILE A 52 4.58 3.93 23.30
C ILE A 52 5.71 3.02 22.77
N ILE A 53 5.37 1.88 22.18
CA ILE A 53 6.34 0.94 21.61
C ILE A 53 6.73 1.43 20.21
N PRO A 54 7.98 1.92 20.02
CA PRO A 54 8.40 2.50 18.75
C PRO A 54 8.77 1.43 17.72
N MET A 55 8.75 1.85 16.45
CA MET A 55 9.45 1.11 15.39
C MET A 55 10.95 1.42 15.44
N GLU A 56 11.78 0.42 15.22
CA GLU A 56 13.22 0.62 15.08
C GLU A 56 13.56 1.39 13.79
N LYS A 57 12.84 1.07 12.71
CA LYS A 57 12.99 1.72 11.40
C LYS A 57 11.61 2.08 10.86
N PRO A 58 11.15 3.34 11.04
CA PRO A 58 9.82 3.78 10.62
C PRO A 58 9.74 4.11 9.12
N GLU A 59 10.36 3.30 8.28
CA GLU A 59 10.41 3.41 6.82
C GLU A 59 10.22 2.05 6.18
N ALA A 60 9.75 2.04 4.92
CA ALA A 60 9.55 0.84 4.10
C ALA A 60 8.70 -0.26 4.77
N TYR A 61 7.84 0.10 5.72
CA TYR A 61 7.07 -0.85 6.52
C TYR A 61 5.72 -1.23 5.88
N ARG A 62 5.27 -0.45 4.87
CA ARG A 62 3.98 -0.75 4.23
C ARG A 62 4.09 -1.95 3.33
N ASN A 63 3.35 -2.99 3.67
CA ASN A 63 3.22 -4.20 2.86
C ASN A 63 2.14 -4.12 1.78
N LYS A 64 1.48 -2.97 1.61
CA LYS A 64 0.47 -2.72 0.58
C LYS A 64 0.60 -1.30 0.05
N VAL A 65 0.58 -1.20 -1.27
CA VAL A 65 0.51 0.07 -2.02
C VAL A 65 -0.70 0.07 -2.93
N GLN A 66 -1.22 1.26 -3.19
CA GLN A 66 -2.41 1.42 -4.02
C GLN A 66 -2.36 2.79 -4.69
N TYR A 67 -2.39 2.78 -6.01
CA TYR A 67 -2.27 3.99 -6.81
C TYR A 67 -3.39 4.13 -7.82
N ILE A 68 -3.76 5.38 -8.08
CA ILE A 68 -4.63 5.75 -9.17
C ILE A 68 -3.77 5.88 -10.44
N MET A 69 -4.21 5.24 -11.52
CA MET A 69 -3.59 5.42 -12.83
C MET A 69 -4.16 6.67 -13.50
N GLN A 70 -3.32 7.44 -14.18
CA GLN A 70 -3.73 8.64 -14.91
C GLN A 70 -2.83 8.92 -16.11
N TYR A 71 -3.33 9.66 -17.09
CA TYR A 71 -2.50 10.29 -18.11
C TYR A 71 -1.98 11.65 -17.62
N ASN A 72 -0.68 11.86 -17.80
CA ASN A 72 -0.06 13.16 -17.59
C ASN A 72 0.94 13.41 -18.71
N GLY A 73 0.73 14.48 -19.51
CA GLY A 73 1.60 14.81 -20.62
C GLY A 73 1.69 13.70 -21.69
N GLY A 74 0.59 12.97 -21.94
CA GLY A 74 0.55 11.88 -22.93
C GLY A 74 1.19 10.56 -22.48
N ARG A 75 1.62 10.46 -21.21
CA ARG A 75 2.22 9.25 -20.63
C ARG A 75 1.38 8.74 -19.48
N VAL A 76 1.34 7.42 -19.33
CA VAL A 76 0.73 6.79 -18.15
C VAL A 76 1.60 7.06 -16.93
N ASN A 77 0.96 7.56 -15.88
CA ASN A 77 1.54 7.75 -14.55
C ASN A 77 0.63 7.17 -13.48
N PHE A 78 1.11 7.12 -12.26
CA PHE A 78 0.31 6.74 -11.11
C PHE A 78 0.57 7.70 -9.93
N GLY A 79 -0.37 7.77 -9.01
CA GLY A 79 -0.26 8.65 -7.86
C GLY A 79 -1.34 8.46 -6.82
N LEU A 80 -1.36 9.36 -5.87
CA LEU A 80 -2.32 9.42 -4.77
C LEU A 80 -3.09 10.73 -4.81
N TYR A 81 -4.29 10.74 -4.25
CA TYR A 81 -5.05 11.97 -4.10
C TYR A 81 -4.36 12.94 -3.16
N ARG A 82 -4.34 14.20 -3.55
CA ARG A 82 -3.98 15.31 -2.68
C ARG A 82 -5.12 15.55 -1.70
N SER A 83 -4.78 15.73 -0.41
CA SER A 83 -5.80 15.96 0.63
C SER A 83 -6.56 17.28 0.47
N SER A 84 -5.93 18.30 -0.12
CA SER A 84 -6.49 19.65 -0.19
C SER A 84 -7.53 19.86 -1.30
N ASP A 85 -7.38 19.20 -2.45
CA ASP A 85 -8.21 19.45 -3.65
C ASP A 85 -8.59 18.19 -4.43
N GLY A 86 -8.22 17.02 -3.93
CA GLY A 86 -8.51 15.72 -4.58
C GLY A 86 -7.78 15.47 -5.90
N LYS A 87 -6.88 16.36 -6.33
CA LYS A 87 -6.06 16.13 -7.52
C LYS A 87 -5.04 15.02 -7.27
N ILE A 88 -4.67 14.32 -8.34
CA ILE A 88 -3.69 13.24 -8.24
C ILE A 88 -2.27 13.82 -8.25
N VAL A 89 -1.50 13.50 -7.22
CA VAL A 89 -0.08 13.80 -7.11
C VAL A 89 0.70 12.57 -7.55
N HIS A 90 1.58 12.73 -8.52
CA HIS A 90 2.49 11.66 -8.89
C HIS A 90 3.41 11.33 -7.71
N VAL A 91 3.42 10.05 -7.33
CA VAL A 91 4.24 9.52 -6.23
C VAL A 91 5.17 8.46 -6.80
N ASP A 92 6.45 8.68 -6.70
CA ASP A 92 7.49 7.71 -7.04
C ASP A 92 8.58 7.79 -5.98
N GLY A 93 8.91 6.65 -5.35
CA GLY A 93 9.87 6.59 -4.27
C GLY A 93 9.31 7.01 -2.91
N CYS A 94 8.10 6.57 -2.57
CA CYS A 94 7.54 6.77 -1.23
C CYS A 94 8.37 6.02 -0.19
N MET A 95 8.90 6.74 0.80
CA MET A 95 9.76 6.17 1.84
C MET A 95 9.03 5.22 2.81
N MET A 96 7.69 5.30 2.88
CA MET A 96 6.91 4.42 3.77
C MET A 96 6.62 3.05 3.15
N GLU A 97 6.78 2.92 1.84
CA GLU A 97 6.40 1.74 1.08
C GLU A 97 7.59 0.85 0.76
N ASP A 98 7.37 -0.47 0.77
CA ASP A 98 8.36 -1.44 0.32
C ASP A 98 8.77 -1.19 -1.14
N ALA A 99 10.07 -1.26 -1.44
CA ALA A 99 10.62 -0.90 -2.75
C ALA A 99 10.20 -1.88 -3.86
N GLU A 100 9.97 -3.16 -3.53
CA GLU A 100 9.52 -4.15 -4.50
C GLU A 100 8.07 -3.88 -4.94
N LEU A 101 7.20 -3.46 -4.01
CA LEU A 101 5.84 -3.06 -4.33
C LEU A 101 5.80 -1.86 -5.28
N GLN A 102 6.66 -0.88 -5.06
CA GLN A 102 6.82 0.24 -5.99
C GLN A 102 7.32 -0.24 -7.36
N SER A 103 8.24 -1.21 -7.40
CA SER A 103 8.76 -1.82 -8.64
C SER A 103 7.64 -2.51 -9.42
N VAL A 104 6.74 -3.24 -8.73
CA VAL A 104 5.54 -3.84 -9.33
C VAL A 104 4.68 -2.78 -10.00
N CYS A 105 4.34 -1.70 -9.28
CA CYS A 105 3.51 -0.63 -9.82
C CYS A 105 4.15 0.08 -11.03
N ARG A 106 5.47 0.33 -10.98
CA ARG A 106 6.23 0.87 -12.12
C ARG A 106 6.20 -0.07 -13.32
N THR A 107 6.30 -1.38 -13.08
CA THR A 107 6.26 -2.40 -14.14
C THR A 107 4.87 -2.47 -14.75
N VAL A 108 3.80 -2.49 -13.95
CA VAL A 108 2.42 -2.42 -14.46
C VAL A 108 2.22 -1.17 -15.33
N ARG A 109 2.67 0.00 -14.88
CA ARG A 109 2.62 1.22 -15.70
C ARG A 109 3.26 1.05 -17.09
N ARG A 110 4.46 0.44 -17.14
CA ARG A 110 5.16 0.19 -18.41
C ARG A 110 4.41 -0.81 -19.28
N LEU A 111 3.76 -1.80 -18.67
CA LEU A 111 2.93 -2.78 -19.39
C LEU A 111 1.65 -2.15 -19.93
N VAL A 112 0.99 -1.26 -19.18
CA VAL A 112 -0.16 -0.47 -19.65
C VAL A 112 0.23 0.34 -20.90
N ASP A 113 1.38 1.00 -20.89
CA ASP A 113 1.90 1.72 -22.06
C ASP A 113 2.21 0.75 -23.23
N LYS A 114 2.90 -0.36 -22.95
CA LYS A 114 3.31 -1.36 -23.96
C LYS A 114 2.10 -1.95 -24.69
N TYR A 115 1.08 -2.36 -23.93
CA TYR A 115 -0.14 -2.95 -24.48
C TYR A 115 -1.17 -1.91 -24.95
N LYS A 116 -0.80 -0.62 -24.93
CA LYS A 116 -1.65 0.52 -25.35
C LYS A 116 -3.02 0.53 -24.67
N LEU A 117 -3.07 0.13 -23.41
CA LEU A 117 -4.30 0.14 -22.63
C LEU A 117 -4.69 1.57 -22.28
N THR A 118 -5.97 1.87 -22.41
CA THR A 118 -6.50 3.18 -22.02
C THR A 118 -6.60 3.30 -20.51
N VAL A 119 -6.30 4.49 -19.99
CA VAL A 119 -6.45 4.79 -18.56
C VAL A 119 -7.74 5.57 -18.35
N TYR A 120 -8.46 5.24 -17.27
CA TYR A 120 -9.73 5.87 -16.95
C TYR A 120 -9.56 7.34 -16.57
N ASP A 121 -10.28 8.21 -17.24
CA ASP A 121 -10.23 9.68 -17.09
C ASP A 121 -11.38 10.27 -16.24
N GLY A 122 -12.19 9.41 -15.64
CA GLY A 122 -13.44 9.79 -14.95
C GLY A 122 -14.71 9.57 -15.76
N ARG A 123 -14.58 9.31 -17.08
CA ARG A 123 -15.68 9.07 -17.99
C ARG A 123 -15.49 7.80 -18.83
N ARG A 124 -14.29 7.58 -19.34
CA ARG A 124 -13.93 6.46 -20.24
C ARG A 124 -12.50 6.01 -19.99
N GLY A 125 -12.18 4.83 -20.48
CA GLY A 125 -10.88 4.19 -20.30
C GLY A 125 -11.00 2.90 -19.50
N LEU A 126 -9.97 2.06 -19.56
CA LEU A 126 -9.98 0.73 -18.97
C LEU A 126 -9.35 0.70 -17.57
N VAL A 127 -8.07 1.05 -17.48
CA VAL A 127 -7.29 0.88 -16.25
C VAL A 127 -7.53 2.05 -15.30
N ARG A 128 -7.93 1.75 -14.07
CA ARG A 128 -8.25 2.76 -13.03
C ARG A 128 -7.19 2.83 -11.93
N HIS A 129 -6.86 1.69 -11.34
CA HIS A 129 -5.94 1.60 -10.21
C HIS A 129 -5.01 0.40 -10.36
N VAL A 130 -3.89 0.47 -9.66
CA VAL A 130 -3.01 -0.66 -9.40
C VAL A 130 -2.81 -0.78 -7.90
N MET A 131 -2.89 -2.01 -7.41
CA MET A 131 -2.54 -2.36 -6.04
C MET A 131 -1.49 -3.45 -6.05
N ALA A 132 -0.51 -3.35 -5.17
CA ALA A 132 0.41 -4.44 -4.89
C ALA A 132 0.48 -4.68 -3.38
N ARG A 133 0.56 -5.95 -3.00
CA ARG A 133 0.64 -6.40 -1.60
C ARG A 133 1.72 -7.47 -1.49
N LYS A 134 2.50 -7.43 -0.41
CA LYS A 134 3.60 -8.36 -0.14
C LYS A 134 3.40 -9.04 1.20
N GLY A 135 3.62 -10.35 1.24
CA GLY A 135 3.88 -11.08 2.45
C GLY A 135 5.32 -10.81 2.88
N PHE A 136 5.53 -10.21 4.06
CA PHE A 136 6.88 -9.83 4.49
C PHE A 136 7.71 -11.03 4.92
N ALA A 137 7.09 -12.05 5.50
CA ALA A 137 7.78 -13.28 5.88
C ALA A 137 8.12 -14.16 4.66
N THR A 138 7.21 -14.27 3.69
CA THR A 138 7.39 -15.14 2.53
C THR A 138 8.04 -14.47 1.32
N GLY A 139 7.97 -13.14 1.24
CA GLY A 139 8.38 -12.37 0.06
C GLY A 139 7.42 -12.46 -1.12
N GLU A 140 6.30 -13.19 -1.01
CA GLU A 140 5.32 -13.32 -2.09
C GLU A 140 4.58 -12.00 -2.33
N ILE A 141 4.33 -11.69 -3.61
CA ILE A 141 3.62 -10.46 -3.99
C ILE A 141 2.36 -10.82 -4.79
N LEU A 142 1.25 -10.15 -4.42
CA LEU A 142 0.01 -10.12 -5.18
C LEU A 142 -0.14 -8.74 -5.81
N CYS A 143 -0.51 -8.71 -7.11
CA CYS A 143 -0.88 -7.49 -7.82
C CYS A 143 -2.35 -7.54 -8.23
N ALA A 144 -3.10 -6.46 -8.00
CA ALA A 144 -4.44 -6.30 -8.53
C ALA A 144 -4.51 -5.08 -9.47
N ILE A 145 -5.07 -5.30 -10.65
CA ILE A 145 -5.33 -4.25 -11.64
C ILE A 145 -6.82 -3.97 -11.62
N VAL A 146 -7.19 -2.78 -11.19
CA VAL A 146 -8.60 -2.36 -11.17
C VAL A 146 -8.94 -1.71 -12.50
N THR A 147 -10.00 -2.20 -13.13
CA THR A 147 -10.46 -1.75 -14.46
C THR A 147 -11.93 -1.41 -14.44
N THR A 148 -12.40 -0.73 -15.49
CA THR A 148 -13.82 -0.77 -15.88
C THR A 148 -14.17 -2.17 -16.41
N ASP A 149 -15.45 -2.40 -16.78
CA ASP A 149 -15.95 -3.64 -17.41
C ASP A 149 -15.46 -3.82 -18.86
N GLY A 150 -14.77 -2.83 -19.42
CA GLY A 150 -14.27 -2.84 -20.79
C GLY A 150 -13.41 -4.06 -21.14
N LYS A 151 -13.25 -4.33 -22.43
CA LYS A 151 -12.40 -5.42 -22.94
C LYS A 151 -10.95 -5.28 -22.48
N PHE A 152 -10.40 -6.38 -22.00
CA PHE A 152 -9.01 -6.50 -21.56
C PHE A 152 -8.40 -7.77 -22.21
N ASP A 153 -8.31 -7.77 -23.53
CA ASP A 153 -7.95 -8.95 -24.32
C ASP A 153 -6.55 -9.49 -24.01
N CYS A 154 -5.58 -8.60 -23.64
CA CYS A 154 -4.23 -8.98 -23.26
C CYS A 154 -4.03 -9.17 -21.73
N ALA A 155 -5.09 -9.45 -20.98
CA ALA A 155 -5.02 -9.52 -19.52
C ALA A 155 -4.09 -10.63 -19.02
N ALA A 156 -4.20 -11.83 -19.63
CA ALA A 156 -3.36 -12.98 -19.27
C ALA A 156 -1.90 -12.73 -19.62
N GLU A 157 -1.62 -12.26 -20.84
CA GLU A 157 -0.27 -11.97 -21.30
C GLU A 157 0.41 -10.88 -20.45
N LEU A 158 -0.35 -9.85 -20.05
CA LEU A 158 0.16 -8.81 -19.16
C LEU A 158 0.52 -9.39 -17.79
N ALA A 159 -0.35 -10.25 -17.25
CA ALA A 159 -0.13 -10.86 -15.93
C ALA A 159 1.08 -11.81 -15.94
N GLU A 160 1.21 -12.66 -16.96
CA GLU A 160 2.36 -13.54 -17.14
C GLU A 160 3.66 -12.75 -17.33
N GLU A 161 3.63 -11.68 -18.13
CA GLU A 161 4.81 -10.85 -18.33
C GLU A 161 5.21 -10.13 -17.03
N LEU A 162 4.26 -9.67 -16.21
CA LEU A 162 4.54 -9.09 -14.91
C LEU A 162 5.23 -10.10 -13.98
N ALA A 163 4.68 -11.32 -13.87
CA ALA A 163 5.25 -12.39 -13.05
C ALA A 163 6.63 -12.84 -13.54
N LYS A 164 6.83 -12.89 -14.85
CA LYS A 164 8.15 -13.19 -15.45
C LYS A 164 9.19 -12.11 -15.14
N ARG A 165 8.80 -10.83 -15.13
CA ARG A 165 9.72 -9.71 -14.84
C ARG A 165 10.04 -9.59 -13.36
N ILE A 166 9.11 -9.97 -12.51
CA ILE A 166 9.23 -9.90 -11.05
C ILE A 166 8.80 -11.26 -10.46
N PRO A 167 9.74 -12.21 -10.30
CA PRO A 167 9.43 -13.58 -9.85
C PRO A 167 8.76 -13.67 -8.46
N ALA A 168 8.88 -12.62 -7.63
CA ALA A 168 8.16 -12.51 -6.37
C ALA A 168 6.64 -12.35 -6.57
N VAL A 169 6.17 -11.92 -7.74
CA VAL A 169 4.73 -11.85 -8.06
C VAL A 169 4.19 -13.26 -8.25
N LYS A 170 3.40 -13.74 -7.28
CA LYS A 170 2.79 -15.08 -7.27
C LYS A 170 1.33 -15.07 -7.68
N SER A 171 0.69 -13.91 -7.66
CA SER A 171 -0.70 -13.78 -8.08
C SER A 171 -0.97 -12.43 -8.71
N VAL A 172 -1.77 -12.43 -9.78
CA VAL A 172 -2.27 -11.22 -10.43
C VAL A 172 -3.78 -11.38 -10.62
N SER A 173 -4.54 -10.39 -10.15
CA SER A 173 -6.00 -10.33 -10.30
C SER A 173 -6.42 -9.10 -11.08
N ARG A 174 -7.53 -9.21 -11.82
CA ARG A 174 -8.32 -8.10 -12.32
C ARG A 174 -9.51 -7.88 -11.40
N ILE A 175 -9.75 -6.64 -10.98
CA ILE A 175 -10.96 -6.25 -10.26
C ILE A 175 -11.75 -5.30 -11.13
N ILE A 176 -12.99 -5.65 -11.48
CA ILE A 176 -13.87 -4.77 -12.24
C ILE A 176 -14.57 -3.83 -11.27
N ASN A 177 -14.40 -2.55 -11.47
CA ASN A 177 -15.09 -1.51 -10.72
C ASN A 177 -15.60 -0.41 -11.65
N ASP A 178 -16.87 -0.48 -11.97
CA ASP A 178 -17.59 0.50 -12.79
C ASP A 178 -18.27 1.59 -11.98
N THR A 179 -18.20 1.51 -10.65
CA THR A 179 -18.86 2.47 -9.79
C THR A 179 -18.07 3.78 -9.71
N LYS A 180 -18.78 4.88 -9.47
CA LYS A 180 -18.17 6.18 -9.16
C LYS A 180 -17.83 6.31 -7.67
N THR A 181 -18.00 5.24 -6.89
CA THR A 181 -17.71 5.25 -5.45
C THR A 181 -16.20 5.20 -5.19
N PRO A 182 -15.73 5.75 -4.07
CA PRO A 182 -14.34 5.63 -3.66
C PRO A 182 -13.93 4.20 -3.26
N LEU A 183 -14.87 3.26 -3.16
CA LEU A 183 -14.63 1.84 -2.87
C LEU A 183 -14.11 1.12 -4.13
N TRP A 184 -12.87 1.32 -4.46
CA TRP A 184 -12.23 0.83 -5.67
C TRP A 184 -12.11 -0.71 -5.78
N MET A 185 -12.25 -1.46 -4.67
CA MET A 185 -12.19 -2.93 -4.61
C MET A 185 -13.57 -3.60 -4.53
N GLY A 186 -14.66 -2.87 -4.73
CA GLY A 186 -16.03 -3.38 -4.52
C GLY A 186 -16.58 -4.31 -5.62
N GLY A 187 -15.90 -4.45 -6.76
CA GLY A 187 -16.41 -5.20 -7.91
C GLY A 187 -15.99 -6.67 -7.96
N GLU A 188 -16.30 -7.35 -9.05
CA GLU A 188 -15.92 -8.74 -9.28
C GLU A 188 -14.41 -8.88 -9.48
N GLU A 189 -13.84 -9.98 -8.98
CA GLU A 189 -12.42 -10.32 -9.08
C GLU A 189 -12.22 -11.53 -9.97
N TYR A 190 -11.29 -11.41 -10.92
CA TYR A 190 -10.87 -12.48 -11.82
C TYR A 190 -9.38 -12.71 -11.66
N VAL A 191 -8.99 -13.94 -11.37
CA VAL A 191 -7.58 -14.34 -11.29
C VAL A 191 -7.02 -14.45 -12.70
N LEU A 192 -5.98 -13.68 -12.99
CA LEU A 192 -5.30 -13.67 -14.28
C LEU A 192 -4.04 -14.56 -14.26
N TYR A 193 -3.40 -14.66 -13.09
CA TYR A 193 -2.20 -15.46 -12.87
C TYR A 193 -2.13 -15.92 -11.42
N GLY A 194 -1.66 -17.15 -11.18
CA GLY A 194 -1.49 -17.71 -9.84
C GLY A 194 -2.79 -18.16 -9.18
N LYS A 195 -2.84 -18.08 -7.84
CA LYS A 195 -3.93 -18.65 -7.02
C LYS A 195 -5.00 -17.64 -6.61
N GLY A 196 -4.84 -16.34 -6.87
CA GLY A 196 -5.73 -15.28 -6.37
C GLY A 196 -5.36 -14.78 -4.96
N TYR A 197 -4.38 -15.38 -4.33
CA TYR A 197 -3.87 -15.00 -3.01
C TYR A 197 -2.34 -15.19 -2.93
N ILE A 198 -1.75 -14.65 -1.89
CA ILE A 198 -0.38 -14.92 -1.44
C ILE A 198 -0.43 -15.47 -0.03
N THR A 199 0.63 -16.15 0.38
CA THR A 199 0.80 -16.63 1.75
C THR A 199 1.70 -15.65 2.50
N ASP A 200 1.39 -15.40 3.76
CA ASP A 200 2.27 -14.69 4.69
C ASP A 200 2.23 -15.34 6.06
N GLU A 201 3.23 -15.06 6.89
CA GLU A 201 3.29 -15.52 8.28
C GLU A 201 3.30 -14.31 9.22
N LEU A 202 2.53 -14.40 10.29
CA LEU A 202 2.43 -13.38 11.32
C LEU A 202 2.18 -14.04 12.69
N CYS A 203 3.01 -13.75 13.69
CA CYS A 203 2.92 -14.35 15.02
C CYS A 203 2.85 -15.88 15.01
N GLY A 204 3.62 -16.55 14.12
CA GLY A 204 3.64 -17.99 13.97
C GLY A 204 2.42 -18.61 13.28
N CYS A 205 1.48 -17.81 12.80
CA CYS A 205 0.32 -18.25 12.03
C CYS A 205 0.50 -17.97 10.54
N SER A 206 0.09 -18.91 9.68
CA SER A 206 0.10 -18.73 8.23
C SER A 206 -1.26 -18.22 7.74
N PHE A 207 -1.24 -17.25 6.83
CA PHE A 207 -2.42 -16.59 6.29
C PHE A 207 -2.43 -16.60 4.77
N GLU A 208 -3.58 -16.94 4.18
CA GLU A 208 -3.86 -16.68 2.77
C GLU A 208 -4.46 -15.28 2.61
N VAL A 209 -3.78 -14.42 1.88
CA VAL A 209 -4.13 -13.00 1.77
C VAL A 209 -4.48 -12.67 0.33
N SER A 210 -5.76 -12.48 0.04
CA SER A 210 -6.27 -12.08 -1.28
C SER A 210 -6.19 -10.56 -1.48
N ALA A 211 -6.51 -10.09 -2.69
CA ALA A 211 -6.54 -8.65 -2.97
C ALA A 211 -7.51 -7.89 -2.06
N LYS A 212 -8.66 -8.48 -1.74
CA LYS A 212 -9.73 -7.86 -0.94
C LYS A 212 -9.64 -8.12 0.56
N SER A 213 -8.78 -9.05 1.01
CA SER A 213 -8.62 -9.33 2.43
C SER A 213 -8.16 -8.10 3.20
N PHE A 214 -8.74 -7.90 4.39
CA PHE A 214 -8.11 -7.01 5.36
C PHE A 214 -6.83 -7.69 5.89
N TYR A 215 -5.75 -6.98 5.91
CA TYR A 215 -4.47 -7.40 6.50
C TYR A 215 -3.72 -6.15 6.93
N GLN A 216 -3.13 -6.17 8.11
CA GLN A 216 -2.43 -5.01 8.67
C GLN A 216 -1.28 -4.57 7.76
N ILE A 217 -1.19 -3.26 7.51
CA ILE A 217 -0.22 -2.70 6.55
C ILE A 217 1.20 -2.56 7.08
N ASN A 218 1.39 -2.77 8.38
CA ASN A 218 2.68 -2.72 9.05
C ASN A 218 2.88 -4.03 9.83
N PRO A 219 3.31 -5.12 9.19
CA PRO A 219 3.43 -6.43 9.83
C PRO A 219 4.40 -6.42 11.00
N ILE A 220 5.51 -5.67 10.92
CA ILE A 220 6.53 -5.59 11.98
C ILE A 220 5.93 -5.06 13.29
N GLN A 221 5.15 -3.99 13.21
CA GLN A 221 4.53 -3.43 14.40
C GLN A 221 3.28 -4.21 14.84
N THR A 222 2.64 -4.90 13.90
CA THR A 222 1.51 -5.79 14.20
C THR A 222 1.94 -6.98 15.04
N GLU A 223 3.08 -7.60 14.76
CA GLU A 223 3.62 -8.67 15.61
C GLU A 223 3.87 -8.20 17.04
N LYS A 224 4.49 -7.04 17.20
CA LYS A 224 4.69 -6.45 18.54
C LYS A 224 3.36 -6.23 19.26
N LEU A 225 2.38 -5.62 18.56
CA LEU A 225 1.05 -5.37 19.11
C LEU A 225 0.35 -6.66 19.55
N TYR A 226 0.36 -7.68 18.71
CA TYR A 226 -0.34 -8.95 19.01
C TYR A 226 0.36 -9.73 20.12
N ASN A 227 1.68 -9.82 20.10
CA ASN A 227 2.44 -10.49 21.15
C ASN A 227 2.24 -9.79 22.51
N THR A 228 2.33 -8.45 22.55
CA THR A 228 2.04 -7.69 23.76
C THR A 228 0.61 -7.93 24.27
N ALA A 229 -0.39 -7.99 23.37
CA ALA A 229 -1.76 -8.26 23.76
C ALA A 229 -1.95 -9.68 24.32
N VAL A 230 -1.26 -10.68 23.77
CA VAL A 230 -1.28 -12.05 24.29
C VAL A 230 -0.60 -12.12 25.67
N GLU A 231 0.58 -11.53 25.82
CA GLU A 231 1.30 -11.46 27.12
C GLU A 231 0.48 -10.78 28.22
N MET A 232 -0.34 -9.77 27.87
CA MET A 232 -1.22 -9.10 28.82
C MET A 232 -2.47 -9.91 29.18
N ALA A 233 -2.81 -10.90 28.37
CA ALA A 233 -4.01 -11.74 28.56
C ALA A 233 -3.73 -13.02 29.37
N GLU A 234 -2.45 -13.38 29.57
CA GLU A 234 -1.98 -14.50 30.39
C GLU A 234 -1.86 -14.10 31.89
#